data_74a087fa7607603c80bbc7a72cd5806e
#
_entry.id   74a087fa7607603c80bbc7a72cd5806e
#
_cell.length_a   1.000
_cell.length_b   1.000
_cell.length_c   1.000
_cell.angle_alpha   90.00
_cell.angle_beta   90.00
_cell.angle_gamma   90.00
#
_symmetry.space_group_name_H-M   'P 1'
#
loop_
_entity.id
_entity.type
_entity.pdbx_description
1 polymer ?
#
loop_
_entity_poly.entity_id
_entity_poly.type
_entity_poly.pdbx_seq_one_letter_code
_entity_poly.pdbx_strand_id
1 'polypeptide(L)'
;MLNDIYNNAKSHMEKTIESLRRDFSTLRSGKVSISILDNIRIDYYGTPTPLNQVGSVIAQDATTIIITPWEKPLLKDIEKAIQEANIGVNPNSDSECVKLFFPPMTQEQRKEIAKQAKSMGEKAKVAIRNIRQDSNNSIKKLEKDKSITEDEGKKGLEEIQKYTDDFVKKCDDMVKHKEEEVMKV
;
A
#
# COMPACT_ATOMS: atom_id res chain seq x y z
N MET A 1 -8.51 28.39 13.76
CA MET A 1 -9.67 27.49 14.06
C MET A 1 -10.13 26.73 12.80
N LEU A 2 -10.79 27.36 11.80
CA LEU A 2 -11.20 26.63 10.59
C LEU A 2 -10.01 26.08 9.80
N ASN A 3 -8.93 26.84 9.63
CA ASN A 3 -7.72 26.38 8.96
C ASN A 3 -7.09 25.15 9.62
N ASP A 4 -7.18 25.03 10.94
CA ASP A 4 -6.66 23.86 11.66
C ASP A 4 -7.49 22.62 11.34
N ILE A 5 -8.82 22.77 11.23
CA ILE A 5 -9.70 21.68 10.80
C ILE A 5 -9.41 21.27 9.37
N TYR A 6 -9.20 22.21 8.45
CA TYR A 6 -8.86 21.94 7.06
C TYR A 6 -7.52 21.20 6.94
N ASN A 7 -6.49 21.69 7.62
CA ASN A 7 -5.17 21.07 7.61
C ASN A 7 -5.19 19.68 8.20
N ASN A 8 -5.93 19.48 9.28
CA ASN A 8 -6.10 18.19 9.93
C ASN A 8 -6.84 17.20 9.01
N ALA A 9 -7.95 17.63 8.40
CA ALA A 9 -8.70 16.83 7.45
C ALA A 9 -7.83 16.41 6.24
N LYS A 10 -7.12 17.34 5.61
CA LYS A 10 -6.18 17.06 4.52
C LYS A 10 -5.11 16.05 4.93
N SER A 11 -4.45 16.28 6.06
CA SER A 11 -3.40 15.39 6.56
C SER A 11 -3.91 13.96 6.77
N HIS A 12 -5.09 13.79 7.36
CA HIS A 12 -5.68 12.47 7.56
C HIS A 12 -6.11 11.81 6.24
N MET A 13 -6.65 12.58 5.29
CA MET A 13 -7.01 12.08 3.96
C MET A 13 -5.76 11.66 3.18
N GLU A 14 -4.67 12.42 3.25
CA GLU A 14 -3.37 12.07 2.64
C GLU A 14 -2.81 10.78 3.24
N LYS A 15 -2.85 10.62 4.55
CA LYS A 15 -2.45 9.36 5.22
C LYS A 15 -3.28 8.17 4.76
N THR A 16 -4.57 8.38 4.50
CA THR A 16 -5.45 7.34 3.95
C THR A 16 -5.03 6.94 2.53
N ILE A 17 -4.67 7.91 1.68
CA ILE A 17 -4.14 7.64 0.34
C ILE A 17 -2.80 6.89 0.41
N GLU A 18 -1.90 7.27 1.29
CA GLU A 18 -0.63 6.56 1.48
C GLU A 18 -0.83 5.13 1.99
N SER A 19 -1.78 4.92 2.90
CA SER A 19 -2.17 3.59 3.36
C SER A 19 -2.70 2.74 2.20
N LEU A 20 -3.57 3.29 1.36
CA LEU A 20 -4.08 2.61 0.17
C LEU A 20 -2.95 2.26 -0.81
N ARG A 21 -1.99 3.15 -1.00
CA ARG A 21 -0.81 2.90 -1.86
C ARG A 21 0.04 1.75 -1.32
N ARG A 22 0.25 1.69 -0.01
CA ARG A 22 0.95 0.57 0.65
C ARG A 22 0.19 -0.74 0.50
N ASP A 23 -1.13 -0.73 0.68
CA ASP A 23 -1.96 -1.92 0.48
C ASP A 23 -1.89 -2.41 -0.96
N PHE A 24 -1.91 -1.51 -1.94
CA PHE A 24 -1.76 -1.87 -3.35
C PHE A 24 -0.39 -2.43 -3.68
N SER A 25 0.66 -2.03 -3.00
CA SER A 25 2.00 -2.59 -3.19
C SER A 25 2.10 -4.06 -2.78
N THR A 26 1.21 -4.54 -1.92
CA THR A 26 1.12 -5.96 -1.52
C THR A 26 0.42 -6.83 -2.56
N LEU A 27 -0.33 -6.23 -3.48
CA LEU A 27 -1.03 -6.94 -4.53
C LEU A 27 -0.09 -7.26 -5.69
N ARG A 28 -0.09 -8.51 -6.12
CA ARG A 28 0.67 -8.94 -7.29
C ARG A 28 0.13 -8.27 -8.56
N SER A 29 1.01 -7.68 -9.33
CA SER A 29 0.72 -7.20 -10.69
C SER A 29 1.33 -8.15 -11.75
N GLY A 30 1.18 -7.84 -13.03
CA GLY A 30 1.72 -8.66 -14.12
C GLY A 30 3.23 -8.87 -14.06
N LYS A 31 3.96 -7.93 -13.44
CA LYS A 31 5.40 -8.06 -13.17
C LYS A 31 5.63 -8.30 -11.68
N VAL A 32 6.57 -9.19 -11.36
CA VAL A 32 7.00 -9.41 -9.99
C VAL A 32 7.76 -8.18 -9.49
N SER A 33 7.37 -7.70 -8.30
CA SER A 33 8.07 -6.62 -7.61
C SER A 33 8.89 -7.17 -6.44
N ILE A 34 10.11 -6.65 -6.28
CA ILE A 34 10.97 -6.98 -5.12
C ILE A 34 10.32 -6.57 -3.79
N SER A 35 9.34 -5.66 -3.80
CA SER A 35 8.61 -5.25 -2.59
C SER A 35 7.85 -6.37 -1.89
N ILE A 36 7.58 -7.49 -2.57
CA ILE A 36 6.99 -8.68 -1.96
C ILE A 36 7.87 -9.28 -0.86
N LEU A 37 9.17 -8.98 -0.89
CA LEU A 37 10.16 -9.45 0.07
C LEU A 37 10.44 -8.46 1.21
N ASP A 38 9.85 -7.28 1.20
CA ASP A 38 10.15 -6.19 2.15
C ASP A 38 9.89 -6.57 3.62
N ASN A 39 8.97 -7.47 3.87
CA ASN A 39 8.60 -7.93 5.21
C ASN A 39 9.41 -9.13 5.70
N ILE A 40 10.27 -9.70 4.85
CA ILE A 40 11.09 -10.87 5.20
C ILE A 40 12.35 -10.38 5.92
N ARG A 41 12.60 -10.97 7.08
CA ARG A 41 13.79 -10.71 7.91
C ARG A 41 14.55 -12.00 8.10
N ILE A 42 15.88 -11.91 8.08
CA ILE A 42 16.77 -13.00 8.46
C ILE A 42 17.54 -12.61 9.71
N ASP A 43 17.96 -13.61 10.47
CA ASP A 43 18.87 -13.40 11.58
C ASP A 43 20.29 -13.17 11.03
N TYR A 44 20.76 -11.95 11.15
CA TYR A 44 22.12 -11.55 10.79
C TYR A 44 22.88 -11.14 12.05
N TYR A 45 23.74 -12.05 12.52
CA TYR A 45 24.49 -11.88 13.78
C TYR A 45 23.60 -11.52 14.99
N GLY A 46 22.45 -12.22 15.12
CA GLY A 46 21.51 -12.01 16.22
C GLY A 46 20.53 -10.83 16.03
N THR A 47 20.56 -10.16 14.88
CA THR A 47 19.69 -9.03 14.57
C THR A 47 18.79 -9.34 13.37
N PRO A 48 17.44 -9.24 13.50
CA PRO A 48 16.54 -9.36 12.37
C PRO A 48 16.83 -8.28 11.33
N THR A 49 17.27 -8.67 10.14
CA THR A 49 17.75 -7.77 9.09
C THR A 49 16.97 -7.98 7.78
N PRO A 50 16.55 -6.92 7.08
CA PRO A 50 15.92 -7.03 5.78
C PRO A 50 16.85 -7.67 4.74
N LEU A 51 16.26 -8.40 3.77
CA LEU A 51 17.03 -9.08 2.71
C LEU A 51 17.90 -8.14 1.89
N ASN A 52 17.44 -6.93 1.62
CA ASN A 52 18.21 -5.94 0.85
C ASN A 52 19.46 -5.40 1.56
N GLN A 53 19.60 -5.63 2.84
CA GLN A 53 20.79 -5.26 3.62
C GLN A 53 21.82 -6.40 3.72
N VAL A 54 21.43 -7.63 3.43
CA VAL A 54 22.33 -8.81 3.50
C VAL A 54 22.71 -9.35 2.13
N GLY A 55 22.16 -8.79 1.08
CA GLY A 55 22.43 -9.19 -0.29
C GLY A 55 21.80 -8.26 -1.32
N SER A 56 22.10 -8.55 -2.59
CA SER A 56 21.44 -7.91 -3.72
C SER A 56 20.12 -8.62 -4.03
N VAL A 57 19.03 -7.86 -4.14
CA VAL A 57 17.70 -8.35 -4.52
C VAL A 57 17.32 -7.70 -5.84
N ILE A 58 17.21 -8.49 -6.91
CA ILE A 58 16.98 -8.00 -8.27
C ILE A 58 15.85 -8.79 -8.91
N ALA A 59 14.89 -8.09 -9.54
CA ALA A 59 13.97 -8.70 -10.49
C ALA A 59 14.69 -8.88 -11.85
N GLN A 60 15.08 -10.09 -12.17
CA GLN A 60 15.77 -10.41 -13.41
C GLN A 60 14.85 -10.24 -14.64
N ASP A 61 13.61 -10.66 -14.50
CA ASP A 61 12.56 -10.54 -15.51
C ASP A 61 11.17 -10.38 -14.84
N ALA A 62 10.11 -10.45 -15.63
CA ALA A 62 8.75 -10.27 -15.15
C ALA A 62 8.28 -11.37 -14.15
N THR A 63 8.98 -12.49 -14.07
CA THR A 63 8.58 -13.68 -13.30
C THR A 63 9.63 -14.16 -12.31
N THR A 64 10.86 -13.65 -12.38
CA THR A 64 12.00 -14.16 -11.61
C THR A 64 12.65 -13.08 -10.77
N ILE A 65 12.79 -13.36 -9.47
CA ILE A 65 13.60 -12.56 -8.54
C ILE A 65 14.83 -13.37 -8.16
N ILE A 66 15.99 -12.70 -8.18
CA ILE A 66 17.26 -13.27 -7.73
C ILE A 66 17.73 -12.54 -6.49
N ILE A 67 18.09 -13.30 -5.47
CA ILE A 67 18.69 -12.81 -4.23
C ILE A 67 20.11 -13.37 -4.15
N THR A 68 21.10 -12.48 -4.21
CA THR A 68 22.51 -12.82 -4.10
C THR A 68 23.03 -12.29 -2.77
N PRO A 69 23.29 -13.14 -1.78
CA PRO A 69 23.80 -12.70 -0.48
C PRO A 69 25.25 -12.22 -0.61
N TRP A 70 25.63 -11.28 0.24
CA TRP A 70 27.02 -10.84 0.35
C TRP A 70 27.94 -11.94 0.90
N GLU A 71 27.37 -12.79 1.75
CA GLU A 71 28.05 -13.91 2.39
C GLU A 71 27.37 -15.24 2.03
N LYS A 72 28.10 -16.17 1.44
CA LYS A 72 27.59 -17.48 1.01
C LYS A 72 26.88 -18.29 2.11
N PRO A 73 27.34 -18.28 3.39
CA PRO A 73 26.63 -19.00 4.45
C PRO A 73 25.17 -18.58 4.68
N LEU A 74 24.80 -17.35 4.28
CA LEU A 74 23.45 -16.83 4.43
C LEU A 74 22.41 -17.44 3.45
N LEU A 75 22.87 -18.16 2.42
CA LEU A 75 21.96 -18.78 1.42
C LEU A 75 20.89 -19.65 2.06
N LYS A 76 21.27 -20.49 3.01
CA LYS A 76 20.32 -21.39 3.71
C LYS A 76 19.35 -20.62 4.59
N ASP A 77 19.83 -19.57 5.25
CA ASP A 77 18.98 -18.73 6.12
C ASP A 77 17.97 -17.94 5.31
N ILE A 78 18.37 -17.41 4.15
CA ILE A 78 17.51 -16.72 3.20
C ILE A 78 16.46 -17.68 2.64
N GLU A 79 16.87 -18.87 2.21
CA GLU A 79 15.96 -19.88 1.67
C GLU A 79 14.90 -20.28 2.72
N LYS A 80 15.32 -20.53 3.96
CA LYS A 80 14.44 -20.85 5.06
C LYS A 80 13.46 -19.73 5.40
N ALA A 81 13.95 -18.48 5.48
CA ALA A 81 13.12 -17.32 5.75
C ALA A 81 12.04 -17.11 4.68
N ILE A 82 12.36 -17.34 3.42
CA ILE A 82 11.41 -17.24 2.30
C ILE A 82 10.37 -18.37 2.37
N GLN A 83 10.77 -19.59 2.70
CA GLN A 83 9.86 -20.72 2.89
C GLN A 83 8.87 -20.45 4.05
N GLU A 84 9.37 -19.95 5.17
CA GLU A 84 8.56 -19.61 6.35
C GLU A 84 7.58 -18.45 6.08
N ALA A 85 7.96 -17.49 5.24
CA ALA A 85 7.13 -16.36 4.86
C ALA A 85 5.93 -16.75 3.96
N ASN A 86 5.97 -17.94 3.37
CA ASN A 86 4.89 -18.51 2.55
C ASN A 86 4.34 -17.52 1.49
N ILE A 87 5.23 -16.95 0.68
CA ILE A 87 4.89 -15.97 -0.37
C ILE A 87 4.29 -16.61 -1.63
N GLY A 88 3.98 -17.89 -1.60
CA GLY A 88 3.33 -18.61 -2.69
C GLY A 88 4.28 -19.21 -3.74
N VAL A 89 5.59 -19.14 -3.51
CA VAL A 89 6.61 -19.78 -4.36
C VAL A 89 7.68 -20.45 -3.50
N ASN A 90 8.27 -21.52 -4.02
CA ASN A 90 9.39 -22.17 -3.36
C ASN A 90 10.70 -21.57 -3.85
N PRO A 91 11.63 -21.24 -2.94
CA PRO A 91 12.95 -20.79 -3.33
C PRO A 91 13.75 -21.96 -3.95
N ASN A 92 14.53 -21.64 -4.96
CA ASN A 92 15.49 -22.53 -5.56
C ASN A 92 16.88 -21.91 -5.44
N SER A 93 17.72 -22.51 -4.60
CA SER A 93 19.08 -22.02 -4.36
C SER A 93 20.11 -22.81 -5.16
N ASP A 94 21.05 -22.08 -5.71
CA ASP A 94 22.32 -22.64 -6.22
C ASP A 94 23.48 -22.27 -5.28
N SER A 95 24.71 -22.45 -5.75
CA SER A 95 25.91 -22.16 -4.94
C SER A 95 26.15 -20.68 -4.66
N GLU A 96 25.43 -19.78 -5.31
CA GLU A 96 25.69 -18.33 -5.30
C GLU A 96 24.47 -17.47 -4.99
N CYS A 97 23.29 -17.92 -5.36
CA CYS A 97 22.06 -17.14 -5.21
C CYS A 97 20.81 -17.97 -4.93
N VAL A 98 19.77 -17.31 -4.46
CA VAL A 98 18.42 -17.85 -4.32
C VAL A 98 17.54 -17.27 -5.44
N LYS A 99 16.90 -18.14 -6.19
CA LYS A 99 15.99 -17.78 -7.28
C LYS A 99 14.55 -18.04 -6.89
N LEU A 100 13.69 -17.07 -7.13
CA LEU A 100 12.25 -17.16 -6.93
C LEU A 100 11.56 -17.04 -8.28
N PHE A 101 10.92 -18.12 -8.71
CA PHE A 101 10.15 -18.14 -9.94
C PHE A 101 8.65 -18.00 -9.63
N PHE A 102 8.06 -16.93 -10.14
CA PHE A 102 6.63 -16.65 -10.02
C PHE A 102 5.96 -16.95 -11.37
N PRO A 103 5.19 -18.05 -11.48
CA PRO A 103 4.51 -18.34 -12.74
C PRO A 103 3.53 -17.23 -13.11
N PRO A 104 3.25 -16.99 -14.40
CA PRO A 104 2.25 -16.01 -14.84
C PRO A 104 0.90 -16.26 -14.18
N MET A 105 0.21 -15.19 -13.80
CA MET A 105 -1.12 -15.31 -13.20
C MET A 105 -2.15 -15.75 -14.23
N THR A 106 -3.08 -16.61 -13.81
CA THR A 106 -4.26 -16.96 -14.60
C THR A 106 -5.23 -15.77 -14.68
N GLN A 107 -6.18 -15.82 -15.60
CA GLN A 107 -7.22 -14.79 -15.69
C GLN A 107 -8.08 -14.71 -14.42
N GLU A 108 -8.37 -15.86 -13.80
CA GLU A 108 -9.10 -15.93 -12.54
C GLU A 108 -8.35 -15.25 -11.41
N GLN A 109 -7.05 -15.50 -11.29
CA GLN A 109 -6.19 -14.84 -10.29
C GLN A 109 -6.14 -13.33 -10.49
N ARG A 110 -6.02 -12.86 -11.73
CA ARG A 110 -6.05 -11.42 -12.04
C ARG A 110 -7.38 -10.78 -11.66
N LYS A 111 -8.51 -11.41 -11.97
CA LYS A 111 -9.84 -10.93 -11.60
C LYS A 111 -10.00 -10.86 -10.08
N GLU A 112 -9.50 -11.85 -9.34
CA GLU A 112 -9.57 -11.84 -7.88
C GLU A 112 -8.73 -10.71 -7.29
N ILE A 113 -7.53 -10.46 -7.80
CA ILE A 113 -6.68 -9.35 -7.36
C ILE A 113 -7.33 -8.00 -7.70
N ALA A 114 -7.90 -7.84 -8.88
CA ALA A 114 -8.64 -6.64 -9.27
C ALA A 114 -9.82 -6.38 -8.31
N LYS A 115 -10.54 -7.42 -7.92
CA LYS A 115 -11.62 -7.33 -6.93
C LYS A 115 -11.10 -6.93 -5.54
N GLN A 116 -9.96 -7.46 -5.12
CA GLN A 116 -9.31 -7.06 -3.87
C GLN A 116 -8.89 -5.58 -3.91
N ALA A 117 -8.31 -5.10 -5.01
CA ALA A 117 -7.96 -3.69 -5.19
C ALA A 117 -9.19 -2.78 -5.08
N LYS A 118 -10.29 -3.17 -5.69
CA LYS A 118 -11.57 -2.45 -5.59
C LYS A 118 -12.10 -2.40 -4.16
N SER A 119 -12.03 -3.51 -3.44
CA SER A 119 -12.43 -3.59 -2.03
C SER A 119 -11.57 -2.67 -1.14
N MET A 120 -10.25 -2.65 -1.36
CA MET A 120 -9.33 -1.76 -0.66
C MET A 120 -9.64 -0.29 -0.94
N GLY A 121 -9.95 0.06 -2.18
CA GLY A 121 -10.38 1.40 -2.57
C GLY A 121 -11.68 1.83 -1.89
N GLU A 122 -12.67 0.96 -1.80
CA GLU A 122 -13.91 1.24 -1.07
C GLU A 122 -13.67 1.50 0.42
N LYS A 123 -12.82 0.71 1.07
CA LYS A 123 -12.41 0.93 2.47
C LYS A 123 -11.75 2.29 2.66
N ALA A 124 -10.87 2.69 1.75
CA ALA A 124 -10.23 4.01 1.78
C ALA A 124 -11.25 5.14 1.62
N LYS A 125 -12.22 5.01 0.71
CA LYS A 125 -13.30 6.00 0.54
C LYS A 125 -14.19 6.11 1.78
N VAL A 126 -14.47 5.01 2.46
CA VAL A 126 -15.18 5.01 3.74
C VAL A 126 -14.39 5.79 4.79
N ALA A 127 -13.08 5.56 4.91
CA ALA A 127 -12.22 6.30 5.82
C ALA A 127 -12.23 7.81 5.52
N ILE A 128 -12.16 8.21 4.26
CA ILE A 128 -12.24 9.62 3.84
C ILE A 128 -13.59 10.24 4.21
N ARG A 129 -14.69 9.51 4.03
CA ARG A 129 -16.04 9.98 4.42
C ARG A 129 -16.16 10.14 5.94
N ASN A 130 -15.54 9.28 6.73
CA ASN A 130 -15.49 9.41 8.18
C ASN A 130 -14.71 10.65 8.59
N ILE A 131 -13.55 10.92 7.98
CA ILE A 131 -12.78 12.16 8.23
C ILE A 131 -13.63 13.40 7.90
N ARG A 132 -14.38 13.38 6.79
CA ARG A 132 -15.33 14.45 6.47
C ARG A 132 -16.35 14.64 7.59
N GLN A 133 -16.95 13.55 8.06
CA GLN A 133 -17.97 13.61 9.11
C GLN A 133 -17.43 14.22 10.40
N ASP A 134 -16.24 13.80 10.83
CA ASP A 134 -15.57 14.32 12.02
C ASP A 134 -15.24 15.82 11.88
N SER A 135 -14.74 16.21 10.71
CA SER A 135 -14.47 17.62 10.38
C SER A 135 -15.74 18.47 10.38
N ASN A 136 -16.82 17.96 9.79
CA ASN A 136 -18.12 18.62 9.79
C ASN A 136 -18.68 18.79 11.20
N ASN A 137 -18.54 17.78 12.06
CA ASN A 137 -18.94 17.86 13.45
C ASN A 137 -18.15 18.93 14.22
N SER A 138 -16.84 19.03 13.94
CA SER A 138 -15.97 20.05 14.54
C SER A 138 -16.39 21.46 14.12
N ILE A 139 -16.72 21.68 12.84
CA ILE A 139 -17.21 22.97 12.31
C ILE A 139 -18.53 23.35 12.97
N LYS A 140 -19.50 22.42 13.03
CA LYS A 140 -20.80 22.64 13.67
C LYS A 140 -20.67 22.96 15.15
N LYS A 141 -19.69 22.37 15.84
CA LYS A 141 -19.39 22.69 17.23
C LYS A 141 -18.92 24.13 17.39
N LEU A 142 -17.99 24.60 16.54
CA LEU A 142 -17.51 25.98 16.55
C LEU A 142 -18.64 26.98 16.27
N GLU A 143 -19.57 26.66 15.40
CA GLU A 143 -20.75 27.46 15.11
C GLU A 143 -21.69 27.54 16.34
N LYS A 144 -21.97 26.37 16.95
CA LYS A 144 -22.80 26.29 18.17
C LYS A 144 -22.22 27.08 19.35
N ASP A 145 -20.86 27.01 19.47
CA ASP A 145 -20.12 27.74 20.51
C ASP A 145 -19.95 29.23 20.18
N LYS A 146 -20.54 29.70 19.07
CA LYS A 146 -20.41 31.06 18.52
C LYS A 146 -18.97 31.54 18.29
N SER A 147 -18.05 30.59 18.09
CA SER A 147 -16.65 30.85 17.72
C SER A 147 -16.46 31.23 16.27
N ILE A 148 -17.43 30.89 15.44
CA ILE A 148 -17.53 31.27 14.02
C ILE A 148 -18.98 31.64 13.69
N THR A 149 -19.16 32.39 12.62
CA THR A 149 -20.49 32.75 12.10
C THR A 149 -21.12 31.60 11.32
N GLU A 150 -22.43 31.63 11.11
CA GLU A 150 -23.17 30.67 10.28
C GLU A 150 -22.62 30.63 8.84
N ASP A 151 -22.30 31.80 8.27
CA ASP A 151 -21.71 31.90 6.92
C ASP A 151 -20.32 31.27 6.85
N GLU A 152 -19.48 31.45 7.87
CA GLU A 152 -18.18 30.80 7.97
C GLU A 152 -18.31 29.30 8.14
N GLY A 153 -19.29 28.83 8.92
CA GLY A 153 -19.62 27.43 9.08
C GLY A 153 -20.02 26.78 7.76
N LYS A 154 -20.91 27.44 7.00
CA LYS A 154 -21.36 26.96 5.69
C LYS A 154 -20.20 26.85 4.69
N LYS A 155 -19.36 27.89 4.59
CA LYS A 155 -18.16 27.86 3.74
C LYS A 155 -17.19 26.76 4.16
N GLY A 156 -17.05 26.54 5.47
CA GLY A 156 -16.22 25.47 6.02
C GLY A 156 -16.68 24.09 5.60
N LEU A 157 -17.98 23.82 5.65
CA LEU A 157 -18.56 22.56 5.20
C LEU A 157 -18.37 22.35 3.68
N GLU A 158 -18.53 23.41 2.89
CA GLU A 158 -18.30 23.36 1.44
C GLU A 158 -16.84 23.04 1.12
N GLU A 159 -15.89 23.61 1.84
CA GLU A 159 -14.47 23.38 1.62
C GLU A 159 -14.07 21.93 2.00
N ILE A 160 -14.57 21.42 3.13
CA ILE A 160 -14.36 20.00 3.51
C ILE A 160 -14.99 19.06 2.47
N GLN A 161 -16.13 19.41 1.89
CA GLN A 161 -16.73 18.62 0.83
C GLN A 161 -15.87 18.59 -0.43
N LYS A 162 -15.26 19.70 -0.84
CA LYS A 162 -14.32 19.73 -1.98
C LYS A 162 -13.12 18.81 -1.74
N TYR A 163 -12.51 18.87 -0.55
CA TYR A 163 -11.39 17.98 -0.23
C TYR A 163 -11.83 16.51 -0.27
N THR A 164 -13.01 16.20 0.25
CA THR A 164 -13.56 14.85 0.21
C THR A 164 -13.72 14.36 -1.23
N ASP A 165 -14.31 15.17 -2.11
CA ASP A 165 -14.53 14.82 -3.50
C ASP A 165 -13.21 14.59 -4.24
N ASP A 166 -12.20 15.44 -4.01
CA ASP A 166 -10.87 15.32 -4.60
C ASP A 166 -10.17 14.03 -4.16
N PHE A 167 -10.24 13.70 -2.86
CA PHE A 167 -9.60 12.50 -2.33
C PHE A 167 -10.34 11.22 -2.71
N VAL A 168 -11.67 11.24 -2.79
CA VAL A 168 -12.46 10.11 -3.31
C VAL A 168 -12.11 9.86 -4.78
N LYS A 169 -11.98 10.92 -5.58
CA LYS A 169 -11.55 10.80 -6.97
C LYS A 169 -10.15 10.20 -7.08
N LYS A 170 -9.21 10.64 -6.25
CA LYS A 170 -7.86 10.02 -6.19
C LYS A 170 -7.93 8.53 -5.89
N CYS A 171 -8.78 8.10 -4.95
CA CYS A 171 -8.98 6.68 -4.67
C CYS A 171 -9.50 5.92 -5.89
N ASP A 172 -10.49 6.45 -6.59
CA ASP A 172 -11.07 5.83 -7.78
C ASP A 172 -10.04 5.73 -8.92
N ASP A 173 -9.24 6.79 -9.14
CA ASP A 173 -8.18 6.79 -10.13
C ASP A 173 -7.07 5.76 -9.79
N MET A 174 -6.71 5.63 -8.52
CA MET A 174 -5.74 4.64 -8.05
C MET A 174 -6.26 3.21 -8.25
N VAL A 175 -7.53 2.96 -7.94
CA VAL A 175 -8.17 1.65 -8.16
C VAL A 175 -8.17 1.30 -9.64
N LYS A 176 -8.60 2.23 -10.49
CA LYS A 176 -8.64 2.03 -11.94
C LYS A 176 -7.25 1.71 -12.50
N HIS A 177 -6.25 2.49 -12.12
CA HIS A 177 -4.88 2.28 -12.55
C HIS A 177 -4.35 0.91 -12.10
N LYS A 178 -4.65 0.50 -10.86
CA LYS A 178 -4.24 -0.83 -10.35
C LYS A 178 -4.95 -1.96 -11.05
N GLU A 179 -6.24 -1.83 -11.33
CA GLU A 179 -7.00 -2.82 -12.12
C GLU A 179 -6.41 -2.99 -13.53
N GLU A 180 -6.08 -1.89 -14.19
CA GLU A 180 -5.44 -1.92 -15.52
C GLU A 180 -4.05 -2.57 -15.46
N GLU A 181 -3.26 -2.26 -14.43
CA GLU A 181 -1.93 -2.84 -14.21
C GLU A 181 -2.01 -4.37 -14.02
N VAL A 182 -2.94 -4.84 -13.19
CA VAL A 182 -3.15 -6.26 -12.91
C VAL A 182 -3.65 -7.02 -14.15
N MET A 183 -4.46 -6.38 -14.98
CA MET A 183 -5.04 -6.99 -16.18
C MET A 183 -4.10 -6.97 -17.40
N LYS A 184 -3.05 -6.16 -17.39
CA LYS A 184 -2.04 -6.19 -18.47
C LYS A 184 -1.28 -7.53 -18.46
N VAL A 185 -1.11 -8.08 -19.65
CA VAL A 185 -0.37 -9.32 -19.91
C VAL A 185 1.11 -8.99 -20.10
#